data_77d641c4bf86293a42ae420a1947e908
#
_entry.id   77d641c4bf86293a42ae420a1947e908
#
_cell.length_a   1.000
_cell.length_b   1.000
_cell.length_c   1.000
_cell.angle_alpha   90.00
_cell.angle_beta   90.00
_cell.angle_gamma   90.00
#
_symmetry.space_group_name_H-M   'P 1'
#
loop_
_entity.id
_entity.type
_entity.pdbx_description
1 polymer ?
#
loop_
_entity_poly.entity_id
_entity_poly.type
_entity_poly.pdbx_seq_one_letter_code
_entity_poly.pdbx_strand_id
1 'polypeptide(L)'
;HARTVALASEGVGGSSSTRFRLGAVLVDRHIVSSGINSYKTHPRLKGLTQYPFLHAEQHALFKYGIENAAGLDLYVCRVMANGRLAMARPCYVCMHFIKTAGLNKVYYSINQNRYGLYDVATGDTQICHLK
;
A
#
# COMPACT_ATOMS: atom_id res chain seq x y z
N HIS A 1 2.60 13.31 8.39
CA HIS A 1 2.93 12.13 7.57
C HIS A 1 3.48 10.97 8.39
N ALA A 2 4.27 11.24 9.42
CA ALA A 2 4.74 10.18 10.32
C ALA A 2 3.57 9.42 10.94
N ARG A 3 2.54 10.13 11.36
CA ARG A 3 1.32 9.54 11.92
C ARG A 3 0.63 8.63 10.90
N THR A 4 0.60 9.01 9.63
CA THR A 4 -0.10 8.25 8.60
C THR A 4 0.65 6.98 8.22
N VAL A 5 1.98 7.02 8.22
CA VAL A 5 2.80 5.82 8.05
C VAL A 5 2.58 4.86 9.22
N ALA A 6 2.45 5.40 10.44
CA ALA A 6 2.14 4.58 11.63
C ALA A 6 0.75 3.93 11.53
N LEU A 7 -0.24 4.66 10.98
CA LEU A 7 -1.57 4.09 10.75
C LEU A 7 -1.53 2.94 9.75
N ALA A 8 -0.72 3.07 8.69
CA ALA A 8 -0.54 1.98 7.74
C ALA A 8 0.10 0.76 8.41
N SER A 9 1.05 0.96 9.32
CA SER A 9 1.70 -0.15 10.03
C SER A 9 0.75 -0.89 10.97
N GLU A 10 -0.30 -0.24 11.48
CA GLU A 10 -1.34 -0.92 12.26
C GLU A 10 -2.10 -1.94 11.42
N GLY A 11 -2.31 -1.66 10.14
CA GLY A 11 -2.97 -2.58 9.23
C GLY A 11 -2.18 -3.86 8.97
N VAL A 12 -0.89 -3.86 9.32
CA VAL A 12 -0.01 -5.02 9.13
C VAL A 12 -0.25 -6.12 10.17
N GLY A 13 -0.83 -5.75 11.32
CA GLY A 13 -0.98 -6.67 12.45
C GLY A 13 -1.77 -7.94 12.16
N GLY A 14 -2.66 -7.91 11.16
CA GLY A 14 -3.45 -9.06 10.78
C GLY A 14 -2.85 -9.93 9.67
N SER A 15 -1.66 -9.61 9.20
CA SER A 15 -1.02 -10.36 8.13
C SER A 15 -0.59 -11.75 8.60
N SER A 16 -0.84 -12.76 7.78
CA SER A 16 -0.44 -14.14 8.05
C SER A 16 0.98 -14.44 7.59
N SER A 17 1.67 -13.51 6.96
CA SER A 17 3.03 -13.72 6.48
C SER A 17 3.99 -13.95 7.66
N THR A 18 4.88 -14.94 7.50
CA THR A 18 5.87 -15.29 8.53
C THR A 18 7.15 -14.46 8.41
N ARG A 19 7.50 -14.00 7.20
CA ARG A 19 8.77 -13.31 6.95
C ARG A 19 8.63 -11.79 6.98
N PHE A 20 7.56 -11.28 6.44
CA PHE A 20 7.28 -9.85 6.44
C PHE A 20 5.78 -9.65 6.37
N ARG A 21 5.36 -8.49 6.80
CA ARG A 21 3.97 -8.10 6.78
C ARG A 21 3.83 -6.82 5.99
N LEU A 22 2.84 -6.75 5.10
CA LEU A 22 2.54 -5.59 4.29
C LEU A 22 1.13 -5.15 4.60
N GLY A 23 0.97 -3.89 4.95
CA GLY A 23 -0.33 -3.28 5.18
C GLY A 23 -0.49 -2.05 4.32
N ALA A 24 -1.71 -1.79 3.89
CA ALA A 24 -2.06 -0.62 3.10
C ALA A 24 -3.36 -0.03 3.61
N VAL A 25 -3.45 1.31 3.61
CA VAL A 25 -4.69 2.01 3.96
C VAL A 25 -4.99 3.06 2.91
N LEU A 26 -6.26 3.12 2.49
CA LEU A 26 -6.78 4.21 1.67
C LEU A 26 -7.33 5.29 2.57
N VAL A 27 -7.03 6.54 2.24
CA VAL A 27 -7.38 7.68 3.08
C VAL A 27 -8.10 8.74 2.26
N ASP A 28 -9.26 9.17 2.78
CA ASP A 28 -10.02 10.32 2.35
C ASP A 28 -10.40 11.09 3.60
N ARG A 29 -9.48 11.94 4.10
CA ARG A 29 -9.55 12.63 5.40
C ARG A 29 -9.44 11.67 6.59
N HIS A 30 -9.98 10.46 6.45
CA HIS A 30 -9.88 9.37 7.42
C HIS A 30 -9.69 8.07 6.65
N ILE A 31 -9.35 7.01 7.34
CA ILE A 31 -9.17 5.69 6.72
C ILE A 31 -10.51 5.19 6.21
N VAL A 32 -10.60 4.91 4.91
CA VAL A 32 -11.82 4.39 4.27
C VAL A 32 -11.70 2.93 3.88
N SER A 33 -10.48 2.41 3.79
CA SER A 33 -10.24 0.99 3.50
C SER A 33 -8.86 0.59 3.96
N SER A 34 -8.68 -0.68 4.28
CA SER A 34 -7.37 -1.21 4.63
C SER A 34 -7.20 -2.60 4.00
N GLY A 35 -5.95 -2.99 3.77
CA GLY A 35 -5.64 -4.30 3.22
C GLY A 35 -4.34 -4.83 3.78
N ILE A 36 -4.19 -6.14 3.74
CA ILE A 36 -2.98 -6.85 4.13
C ILE A 36 -2.61 -7.80 3.01
N ASN A 37 -1.32 -8.15 2.91
CA ASN A 37 -0.90 -9.14 1.93
C ASN A 37 -1.50 -10.50 2.27
N SER A 38 -1.85 -11.27 1.23
CA SER A 38 -2.50 -12.56 1.38
C SER A 38 -2.04 -13.48 0.24
N TYR A 39 -1.99 -14.78 0.52
CA TYR A 39 -1.72 -15.79 -0.49
C TYR A 39 -2.97 -16.20 -1.27
N LYS A 40 -4.13 -15.66 -0.93
CA LYS A 40 -5.37 -15.94 -1.65
C LYS A 40 -5.42 -15.13 -2.95
N THR A 41 -5.86 -15.78 -4.02
CA THR A 41 -6.06 -15.12 -5.31
C THR A 41 -7.40 -14.39 -5.32
N HIS A 42 -7.39 -13.12 -5.71
CA HIS A 42 -8.62 -12.37 -5.91
C HIS A 42 -9.13 -12.60 -7.35
N PRO A 43 -10.45 -12.71 -7.58
CA PRO A 43 -10.99 -12.92 -8.92
C PRO A 43 -10.52 -11.90 -9.95
N ARG A 44 -10.32 -10.64 -9.56
CA ARG A 44 -9.84 -9.58 -10.46
C ARG A 44 -8.41 -9.78 -10.93
N LEU A 45 -7.62 -10.64 -10.26
CA LEU A 45 -6.24 -10.91 -10.62
C LEU A 45 -6.11 -12.11 -11.53
N LYS A 46 -7.16 -12.92 -11.67
CA LYS A 46 -7.12 -14.14 -12.47
C LYS A 46 -6.85 -13.81 -13.94
N GLY A 47 -5.74 -14.30 -14.45
CA GLY A 47 -5.33 -14.07 -15.83
C GLY A 47 -4.72 -12.72 -16.13
N LEU A 48 -4.63 -11.82 -15.15
CA LEU A 48 -4.07 -10.47 -15.36
C LEU A 48 -2.59 -10.36 -15.03
N THR A 49 -2.05 -11.32 -14.28
CA THR A 49 -0.67 -11.24 -13.82
C THR A 49 -0.12 -12.64 -13.54
N GLN A 50 1.20 -12.76 -13.65
CA GLN A 50 1.92 -13.95 -13.20
C GLN A 50 2.05 -14.01 -11.67
N TYR A 51 1.65 -12.95 -10.96
CA TYR A 51 1.67 -12.88 -9.50
C TYR A 51 0.23 -12.97 -9.00
N PRO A 52 -0.30 -14.21 -8.83
CA PRO A 52 -1.73 -14.40 -8.52
C PRO A 52 -2.10 -14.05 -7.08
N PHE A 53 -1.11 -13.76 -6.24
CA PHE A 53 -1.37 -13.47 -4.83
C PHE A 53 -1.87 -12.04 -4.63
N LEU A 54 -2.78 -11.88 -3.68
CA LEU A 54 -3.36 -10.58 -3.37
C LEU A 54 -2.37 -9.77 -2.54
N HIS A 55 -1.93 -8.64 -3.10
CA HIS A 55 -1.08 -7.69 -2.39
C HIS A 55 -1.93 -6.78 -1.50
N ALA A 56 -1.30 -6.20 -0.46
CA ALA A 56 -2.02 -5.33 0.47
C ALA A 56 -2.68 -4.15 -0.23
N GLU A 57 -1.98 -3.53 -1.18
CA GLU A 57 -2.50 -2.39 -1.95
C GLU A 57 -3.73 -2.77 -2.75
N GLN A 58 -3.66 -3.92 -3.43
CA GLN A 58 -4.79 -4.45 -4.21
C GLN A 58 -5.96 -4.79 -3.30
N HIS A 59 -5.69 -5.37 -2.13
CA HIS A 59 -6.72 -5.73 -1.17
C HIS A 59 -7.49 -4.49 -0.73
N ALA A 60 -6.79 -3.43 -0.35
CA ALA A 60 -7.43 -2.18 0.06
C ALA A 60 -8.26 -1.58 -1.07
N LEU A 61 -7.69 -1.54 -2.29
CA LEU A 61 -8.38 -0.99 -3.45
C LEU A 61 -9.61 -1.79 -3.85
N PHE A 62 -9.50 -3.13 -3.87
CA PHE A 62 -10.61 -3.98 -4.30
C PHE A 62 -11.75 -3.98 -3.29
N LYS A 63 -11.45 -3.89 -2.00
CA LYS A 63 -12.47 -3.77 -0.95
C LYS A 63 -13.26 -2.49 -1.08
N TYR A 64 -12.58 -1.38 -1.38
CA TYR A 64 -13.22 -0.06 -1.51
C TYR A 64 -13.93 0.08 -2.85
N GLY A 65 -13.39 -0.54 -3.89
CA GLY A 65 -13.84 -0.39 -5.27
C GLY A 65 -12.92 0.55 -6.04
N ILE A 66 -12.22 0.01 -7.03
CA ILE A 66 -11.24 0.79 -7.83
C ILE A 66 -11.91 2.01 -8.45
N GLU A 67 -13.15 1.85 -8.92
CA GLU A 67 -13.92 2.90 -9.58
C GLU A 67 -14.29 4.05 -8.65
N ASN A 68 -14.19 3.85 -7.33
CA ASN A 68 -14.54 4.87 -6.34
C ASN A 68 -13.32 5.51 -5.69
N ALA A 69 -12.11 5.08 -6.04
CA ALA A 69 -10.90 5.47 -5.33
C ALA A 69 -10.21 6.71 -5.89
N ALA A 70 -10.73 7.31 -6.96
CA ALA A 70 -10.09 8.46 -7.60
C ALA A 70 -9.87 9.61 -6.59
N GLY A 71 -8.66 10.15 -6.60
CA GLY A 71 -8.29 11.29 -5.74
C GLY A 71 -7.90 10.93 -4.31
N LEU A 72 -8.02 9.65 -3.92
CA LEU A 72 -7.64 9.23 -2.57
C LEU A 72 -6.12 9.02 -2.46
N ASP A 73 -5.63 9.03 -1.24
CA ASP A 73 -4.24 8.71 -0.94
C ASP A 73 -4.11 7.27 -0.44
N LEU A 74 -2.98 6.65 -0.76
CA LEU A 74 -2.67 5.29 -0.31
C LEU A 74 -1.41 5.33 0.56
N TYR A 75 -1.45 4.67 1.70
CA TYR A 75 -0.31 4.52 2.59
C TYR A 75 0.04 3.05 2.69
N VAL A 76 1.30 2.71 2.42
CA VAL A 76 1.78 1.32 2.40
C VAL A 76 2.95 1.18 3.35
N CYS A 77 2.91 0.14 4.16
CA CYS A 77 3.94 -0.11 5.15
C CYS A 77 4.35 -1.57 5.13
N ARG A 78 5.65 -1.82 5.19
CA ARG A 78 6.20 -3.16 5.27
C ARG A 78 6.95 -3.30 6.60
N VAL A 79 6.61 -4.34 7.35
CA VAL A 79 7.26 -4.64 8.63
C VAL A 79 7.94 -6.00 8.53
N MET A 80 9.22 -6.02 8.84
CA MET A 80 10.01 -7.26 8.84
C MET A 80 9.76 -8.07 10.13
N ALA A 81 10.22 -9.32 10.14
CA ALA A 81 10.04 -10.20 11.29
C ALA A 81 10.61 -9.63 12.60
N ASN A 82 11.64 -8.78 12.52
CA ASN A 82 12.22 -8.13 13.68
C ASN A 82 11.47 -6.86 14.12
N GLY A 83 10.34 -6.54 13.49
CA GLY A 83 9.55 -5.37 13.81
C GLY A 83 9.99 -4.08 13.13
N ARG A 84 11.05 -4.11 12.33
CA ARG A 84 11.57 -2.91 11.67
C ARG A 84 10.83 -2.65 10.35
N LEU A 85 10.64 -1.36 10.04
CA LEU A 85 10.08 -0.95 8.76
C LEU A 85 11.06 -1.20 7.63
N ALA A 86 10.53 -1.58 6.46
CA ALA A 86 11.33 -1.84 5.27
C ALA A 86 10.66 -1.22 4.05
N MET A 87 11.33 -1.30 2.91
CA MET A 87 10.86 -0.72 1.66
C MET A 87 9.53 -1.32 1.24
N ALA A 88 8.51 -0.47 1.12
CA ALA A 88 7.16 -0.85 0.76
C ALA A 88 6.68 -0.21 -0.55
N ARG A 89 7.59 0.27 -1.41
CA ARG A 89 7.21 0.85 -2.70
C ARG A 89 6.40 -0.19 -3.47
N PRO A 90 5.19 0.15 -3.97
CA PRO A 90 4.38 -0.79 -4.73
C PRO A 90 5.13 -1.32 -5.96
N CYS A 91 4.94 -2.61 -6.26
CA CYS A 91 5.49 -3.20 -7.47
C CYS A 91 4.77 -2.66 -8.71
N TYR A 92 5.28 -2.96 -9.91
CA TYR A 92 4.69 -2.40 -11.12
C TYR A 92 3.24 -2.86 -11.33
N VAL A 93 2.88 -4.05 -10.87
CA VAL A 93 1.49 -4.54 -10.96
C VAL A 93 0.57 -3.70 -10.08
N CYS A 94 0.97 -3.47 -8.83
CA CYS A 94 0.22 -2.60 -7.91
C CYS A 94 0.15 -1.17 -8.43
N MET A 95 1.25 -0.66 -8.99
CA MET A 95 1.28 0.67 -9.60
C MET A 95 0.29 0.79 -10.76
N HIS A 96 0.12 -0.27 -11.54
CA HIS A 96 -0.87 -0.28 -12.61
C HIS A 96 -2.29 -0.06 -12.05
N PHE A 97 -2.64 -0.79 -10.99
CA PHE A 97 -3.95 -0.62 -10.36
C PHE A 97 -4.10 0.76 -9.70
N ILE A 98 -3.03 1.26 -9.09
CA ILE A 98 -3.01 2.59 -8.47
C ILE A 98 -3.29 3.68 -9.51
N LYS A 99 -2.62 3.61 -10.65
CA LYS A 99 -2.81 4.56 -11.75
C LYS A 99 -4.21 4.43 -12.36
N THR A 100 -4.67 3.20 -12.56
CA THR A 100 -6.00 2.93 -13.12
C THR A 100 -7.10 3.46 -12.20
N ALA A 101 -6.90 3.34 -10.89
CA ALA A 101 -7.84 3.86 -9.90
C ALA A 101 -7.84 5.39 -9.82
N GLY A 102 -6.80 6.04 -10.32
CA GLY A 102 -6.69 7.50 -10.29
C GLY A 102 -6.37 8.05 -8.91
N LEU A 103 -5.60 7.31 -8.11
CA LEU A 103 -5.17 7.77 -6.79
C LEU A 103 -4.34 9.06 -6.91
N ASN A 104 -4.33 9.84 -5.84
CA ASN A 104 -3.61 11.11 -5.79
C ASN A 104 -2.14 10.88 -5.45
N LYS A 105 -1.84 10.36 -4.27
CA LYS A 105 -0.49 10.14 -3.78
C LYS A 105 -0.36 8.79 -3.09
N VAL A 106 0.86 8.23 -3.14
CA VAL A 106 1.20 7.00 -2.44
C VAL A 106 2.34 7.29 -1.49
N TYR A 107 2.12 7.01 -0.22
CA TYR A 107 3.14 7.10 0.83
C TYR A 107 3.57 5.69 1.19
N TYR A 108 4.87 5.43 1.23
CA TYR A 108 5.35 4.08 1.52
C TYR A 108 6.56 4.14 2.47
N SER A 109 6.67 3.15 3.34
CA SER A 109 7.81 3.05 4.24
C SER A 109 9.08 2.70 3.47
N ILE A 110 10.20 3.21 3.93
CA ILE A 110 11.53 2.87 3.40
C ILE A 110 12.33 2.19 4.51
N ASN A 111 12.42 2.85 5.67
CA ASN A 111 13.04 2.31 6.86
C ASN A 111 12.47 3.05 8.08
N GLN A 112 13.09 2.89 9.26
CA GLN A 112 12.60 3.51 10.49
C GLN A 112 12.57 5.04 10.45
N ASN A 113 13.36 5.66 9.57
CA ASN A 113 13.56 7.11 9.55
C ASN A 113 13.09 7.79 8.27
N ARG A 114 12.71 7.04 7.26
CA ARG A 114 12.37 7.60 5.94
C ARG A 114 11.11 6.99 5.37
N TYR A 115 10.40 7.78 4.61
CA TYR A 115 9.28 7.30 3.80
C TYR A 115 9.34 7.96 2.42
N GLY A 116 8.73 7.30 1.44
CA GLY A 116 8.63 7.84 0.09
C GLY A 116 7.26 8.42 -0.16
N LEU A 117 7.23 9.47 -0.96
CA LEU A 117 6.00 10.09 -1.45
C LEU A 117 6.03 10.02 -2.98
N TYR A 118 5.11 9.25 -3.55
CA TYR A 118 4.96 9.12 -4.99
C TYR A 118 3.72 9.88 -5.45
N ASP A 119 3.91 10.83 -6.38
CA ASP A 119 2.81 11.58 -6.98
C ASP A 119 2.33 10.79 -8.20
N VAL A 120 1.10 10.28 -8.15
CA VAL A 120 0.57 9.41 -9.19
C VAL A 120 0.42 10.14 -10.52
N ALA A 121 0.02 11.42 -10.48
CA ALA A 121 -0.22 12.19 -11.70
C ALA A 121 1.08 12.52 -12.45
N THR A 122 2.15 12.86 -11.73
CA THR A 122 3.42 13.27 -12.34
C THR A 122 4.44 12.13 -12.44
N GLY A 123 4.30 11.11 -11.61
CA GLY A 123 5.28 10.03 -11.50
C GLY A 123 6.51 10.40 -10.68
N ASP A 124 6.54 11.58 -10.07
CA ASP A 124 7.66 12.03 -9.26
C ASP A 124 7.69 11.35 -7.89
N THR A 125 8.89 11.07 -7.42
CA THR A 125 9.11 10.47 -6.10
C THR A 125 9.94 11.41 -5.24
N GLN A 126 9.53 11.59 -4.00
CA GLN A 126 10.25 12.38 -3.01
C GLN A 126 10.54 11.51 -1.80
N ILE A 127 11.76 11.59 -1.27
CA ILE A 127 12.13 10.89 -0.05
C ILE A 127 12.03 11.86 1.10
N CYS A 128 11.27 11.48 2.13
CA CYS A 128 11.02 12.30 3.30
C CYS A 128 11.61 11.62 4.55
N HIS A 129 12.02 12.43 5.52
CA HIS A 129 12.57 11.95 6.77
C HIS A 129 11.53 12.04 7.88
N LEU A 130 11.41 10.97 8.66
CA LEU A 130 10.62 10.96 9.89
C LEU A 130 11.46 11.59 11.02
N LYS A 131 10.80 12.38 11.84
CA LYS A 131 11.46 12.94 13.03
C LYS A 131 11.33 12.01 14.21
#